data_27f0637bcc97e3b9fbfaa6065b92b18c
#
_entry.id   27f0637bcc97e3b9fbfaa6065b92b18c
#
_cell.length_a   1.000
_cell.length_b   1.000
_cell.length_c   1.000
_cell.angle_alpha   90.00
_cell.angle_beta   90.00
_cell.angle_gamma   90.00
#
_symmetry.space_group_name_H-M   'P 1'
#
loop_
_entity.id
_entity.type
_entity.pdbx_description
1 polymer ?
#
loop_
_entity_poly.entity_id
_entity_poly.type
_entity_poly.pdbx_seq_one_letter_code
_entity_poly.pdbx_strand_id
1 'polypeptide(L)'
;MPSPYADILDLINIVPAGSEAAVEAVRARDAVLTKPRGALGRLEELVEYLARWQEKAEPTLDNPMVTIFAGNHGVTDQGVSAFPREVTAQMVANF
;
A
#
# COMPACT_ATOMS: atom_id res chain seq x y z
N MET A 1 -24.45 17.25 14.82
CA MET A 1 -23.03 17.05 15.14
C MET A 1 -22.35 16.42 13.92
N PRO A 2 -21.21 16.92 13.53
CA PRO A 2 -20.42 16.22 12.50
C PRO A 2 -20.06 14.82 13.02
N SER A 3 -20.04 13.84 12.11
CA SER A 3 -19.56 12.49 12.43
C SER A 3 -18.13 12.55 12.93
N PRO A 4 -17.74 11.79 13.98
CA PRO A 4 -16.34 11.72 14.41
C PRO A 4 -15.39 11.16 13.33
N TYR A 5 -15.94 10.66 12.24
CA TYR A 5 -15.21 10.14 11.09
C TYR A 5 -15.33 11.02 9.83
N ALA A 6 -15.89 12.23 9.96
CA ALA A 6 -16.09 13.12 8.81
C ALA A 6 -14.77 13.39 8.07
N ASP A 7 -13.71 13.71 8.82
CA ASP A 7 -12.38 13.96 8.25
C ASP A 7 -11.80 12.77 7.49
N ILE A 8 -12.08 11.54 7.98
CA ILE A 8 -11.65 10.30 7.32
C ILE A 8 -12.44 10.09 6.03
N LEU A 9 -13.74 10.33 6.06
CA LEU A 9 -14.60 10.21 4.87
C LEU A 9 -14.20 11.23 3.80
N ASP A 10 -13.86 12.45 4.20
CA ASP A 10 -13.38 13.48 3.28
C ASP A 10 -12.06 13.06 2.63
N LEU A 11 -11.12 12.49 3.40
CA LEU A 11 -9.87 11.95 2.87
C LEU A 11 -10.10 10.80 1.87
N ILE A 12 -11.05 9.90 2.17
CA ILE A 12 -11.40 8.79 1.27
C ILE A 12 -11.94 9.33 -0.06
N ASN A 13 -12.76 10.38 -0.02
CA ASN A 13 -13.37 10.96 -1.21
C ASN A 13 -12.37 11.67 -2.13
N ILE A 14 -11.21 12.07 -1.62
CA ILE A 14 -10.16 12.72 -2.42
C ILE A 14 -9.02 11.77 -2.81
N VAL A 15 -9.11 10.48 -2.49
CA VAL A 15 -8.12 9.48 -2.94
C VAL A 15 -8.12 9.44 -4.47
N PRO A 16 -6.96 9.65 -5.12
CA PRO A 16 -6.88 9.62 -6.58
C PRO A 16 -7.19 8.22 -7.13
N ALA A 17 -7.77 8.17 -8.31
CA ALA A 17 -8.10 6.91 -8.99
C ALA A 17 -6.87 6.20 -9.57
N GLY A 18 -5.73 6.87 -9.59
CA GLY A 18 -4.53 6.43 -10.31
C GLY A 18 -4.62 6.70 -11.82
N SER A 19 -3.51 6.54 -12.51
CA SER A 19 -3.40 6.81 -13.96
C SER A 19 -3.46 5.53 -14.78
N GLU A 20 -4.57 5.30 -15.48
CA GLU A 20 -4.65 4.21 -16.47
C GLU A 20 -3.73 4.46 -17.67
N ALA A 21 -3.55 5.71 -18.07
CA ALA A 21 -2.65 6.08 -19.15
C ALA A 21 -1.18 5.68 -18.83
N ALA A 22 -0.75 5.80 -17.58
CA ALA A 22 0.58 5.35 -17.14
C ALA A 22 0.70 3.81 -17.23
N VAL A 23 -0.35 3.08 -16.86
CA VAL A 23 -0.39 1.61 -16.99
C VAL A 23 -0.28 1.18 -18.43
N GLU A 24 -1.05 1.80 -19.34
CA GLU A 24 -0.99 1.50 -20.76
C GLU A 24 0.39 1.79 -21.36
N ALA A 25 1.04 2.87 -20.93
CA ALA A 25 2.40 3.17 -21.35
C ALA A 25 3.41 2.09 -20.92
N VAL A 26 3.29 1.58 -19.69
CA VAL A 26 4.10 0.45 -19.19
C VAL A 26 3.86 -0.79 -20.03
N ARG A 27 2.60 -1.14 -20.30
CA ARG A 27 2.24 -2.32 -21.12
C ARG A 27 2.78 -2.20 -22.54
N ALA A 28 2.66 -1.03 -23.15
CA ALA A 28 3.18 -0.78 -24.47
C ALA A 28 4.72 -0.92 -24.50
N ARG A 29 5.41 -0.45 -23.47
CA ARG A 29 6.85 -0.62 -23.34
C ARG A 29 7.23 -2.09 -23.14
N ASP A 30 6.53 -2.79 -22.25
CA ASP A 30 6.76 -4.20 -21.96
C ASP A 30 6.63 -5.08 -23.22
N ALA A 31 5.63 -4.79 -24.05
CA ALA A 31 5.33 -5.54 -25.26
C ALA A 31 6.47 -5.53 -26.31
N VAL A 32 7.35 -4.53 -26.26
CA VAL A 32 8.48 -4.38 -27.22
C VAL A 32 9.84 -4.72 -26.60
N LEU A 33 9.87 -5.12 -25.34
CA LEU A 33 11.11 -5.57 -24.69
C LEU A 33 11.57 -6.92 -25.22
N THR A 34 12.88 -7.11 -25.26
CA THR A 34 13.52 -8.38 -25.68
C THR A 34 13.48 -9.38 -24.53
N LYS A 35 12.29 -9.93 -24.28
CA LYS A 35 12.03 -11.00 -23.30
C LYS A 35 10.82 -11.82 -23.72
N PRO A 36 10.70 -13.09 -23.30
CA PRO A 36 9.44 -13.82 -23.44
C PRO A 36 8.32 -13.12 -22.70
N ARG A 37 7.10 -13.17 -23.23
CA ARG A 37 5.92 -12.58 -22.58
C ARG A 37 5.73 -13.18 -21.20
N GLY A 38 5.52 -12.35 -20.19
CA GLY A 38 5.29 -12.78 -18.82
C GLY A 38 6.54 -13.32 -18.10
N ALA A 39 7.74 -13.19 -18.69
CA ALA A 39 8.96 -13.79 -18.15
C ALA A 39 9.33 -13.29 -16.75
N LEU A 40 8.98 -12.06 -16.41
CA LEU A 40 9.24 -11.48 -15.09
C LEU A 40 8.12 -11.75 -14.08
N GLY A 41 7.02 -12.40 -14.51
CA GLY A 41 5.94 -12.81 -13.65
C GLY A 41 5.34 -11.65 -12.83
N ARG A 42 5.30 -11.81 -11.53
CA ARG A 42 4.72 -10.84 -10.60
C ARG A 42 5.37 -9.45 -10.66
N LEU A 43 6.64 -9.35 -11.07
CA LEU A 43 7.32 -8.06 -11.21
C LEU A 43 6.66 -7.17 -12.27
N GLU A 44 6.10 -7.75 -13.34
CA GLU A 44 5.38 -7.00 -14.37
C GLU A 44 4.12 -6.34 -13.81
N GLU A 45 3.37 -7.06 -12.97
CA GLU A 45 2.19 -6.52 -12.29
C GLU A 45 2.56 -5.40 -11.30
N LEU A 46 3.68 -5.55 -10.57
CA LEU A 46 4.16 -4.54 -9.63
C LEU A 46 4.57 -3.25 -10.34
N VAL A 47 5.18 -3.32 -11.51
CA VAL A 47 5.51 -2.14 -12.31
C VAL A 47 4.24 -1.41 -12.75
N GLU A 48 3.22 -2.12 -13.23
CA GLU A 48 1.93 -1.52 -13.58
C GLU A 48 1.27 -0.85 -12.36
N TYR A 49 1.31 -1.50 -11.20
CA TYR A 49 0.79 -0.94 -9.96
C TYR A 49 1.49 0.37 -9.57
N LEU A 50 2.83 0.38 -9.60
CA LEU A 50 3.62 1.57 -9.28
C LEU A 50 3.37 2.70 -10.28
N ALA A 51 3.32 2.39 -11.58
CA ALA A 51 3.02 3.36 -12.63
C ALA A 51 1.64 4.01 -12.42
N ARG A 52 0.63 3.21 -12.09
CA ARG A 52 -0.73 3.68 -11.79
C ARG A 52 -0.73 4.73 -10.70
N TRP A 53 -0.13 4.41 -9.54
CA TRP A 53 -0.23 5.23 -8.34
C TRP A 53 0.79 6.37 -8.29
N GLN A 54 1.91 6.24 -8.98
CA GLN A 54 2.86 7.34 -9.17
C GLN A 54 2.48 8.25 -10.35
N GLU A 55 1.51 7.83 -11.16
CA GLU A 55 1.07 8.53 -12.38
C GLU A 55 2.23 8.78 -13.37
N LYS A 56 3.13 7.80 -13.48
CA LYS A 56 4.35 7.85 -14.29
C LYS A 56 4.47 6.61 -15.17
N ALA A 57 4.79 6.82 -16.45
CA ALA A 57 5.11 5.72 -17.37
C ALA A 57 6.41 4.97 -16.98
N GLU A 58 7.32 5.65 -16.29
CA GLU A 58 8.56 5.09 -15.74
C GLU A 58 8.54 5.26 -14.21
N PRO A 59 7.96 4.32 -13.46
CA PRO A 59 7.91 4.40 -12.01
C PRO A 59 9.28 4.22 -11.38
N THR A 60 9.48 4.82 -10.20
CA THR A 60 10.73 4.76 -9.44
C THR A 60 10.51 4.23 -8.03
N LEU A 61 11.60 3.81 -7.37
CA LEU A 61 11.63 3.34 -5.98
C LEU A 61 12.63 4.15 -5.14
N ASP A 62 12.67 5.46 -5.36
CA ASP A 62 13.67 6.33 -4.73
C ASP A 62 13.49 6.45 -3.21
N ASN A 63 12.24 6.43 -2.72
CA ASN A 63 11.92 6.62 -1.31
C ASN A 63 10.86 5.61 -0.83
N PRO A 64 11.20 4.31 -0.74
CA PRO A 64 10.27 3.33 -0.21
C PRO A 64 10.00 3.60 1.27
N MET A 65 8.73 3.47 1.68
CA MET A 65 8.30 3.66 3.06
C MET A 65 7.57 2.41 3.56
N VAL A 66 7.91 1.98 4.76
CA VAL A 66 7.15 0.96 5.49
C VAL A 66 6.40 1.65 6.62
N THR A 67 5.09 1.52 6.62
CA THR A 67 4.23 2.08 7.68
C THR A 67 3.69 0.95 8.55
N ILE A 68 3.90 1.07 9.86
CA ILE A 68 3.43 0.10 10.84
C ILE A 68 2.26 0.72 11.59
N PHE A 69 1.12 0.05 11.55
CA PHE A 69 -0.07 0.40 12.31
C PHE A 69 -0.14 -0.50 13.54
N ALA A 70 -0.07 0.09 14.73
CA ALA A 70 -0.14 -0.64 15.98
C ALA A 70 -1.28 -0.09 16.85
N GLY A 71 -2.02 -1.00 17.47
CA GLY A 71 -3.14 -0.63 18.35
C GLY A 71 -3.40 -1.70 19.39
N ASN A 72 -3.92 -1.27 20.53
CA ASN A 72 -4.43 -2.14 21.57
C ASN A 72 -5.94 -2.23 21.48
N HIS A 73 -6.47 -3.40 21.81
CA HIS A 73 -7.89 -3.66 21.86
C HIS A 73 -8.30 -4.00 23.32
N GLY A 74 -9.34 -3.33 23.83
CA GLY A 74 -9.81 -3.52 25.19
C GLY A 74 -10.21 -4.96 25.52
N VAL A 75 -10.58 -5.76 24.51
CA VAL A 75 -10.92 -7.17 24.67
C VAL A 75 -9.78 -8.02 25.25
N THR A 76 -8.53 -7.59 25.16
CA THR A 76 -7.39 -8.28 25.77
C THR A 76 -7.50 -8.38 27.29
N ASP A 77 -8.24 -7.46 27.95
CA ASP A 77 -8.48 -7.48 29.39
C ASP A 77 -9.35 -8.68 29.81
N GLN A 78 -10.02 -9.33 28.85
CA GLN A 78 -10.81 -10.53 29.07
C GLN A 78 -10.02 -11.84 28.94
N GLY A 79 -8.69 -11.76 28.82
CA GLY A 79 -7.82 -12.93 28.75
C GLY A 79 -7.91 -13.73 27.44
N VAL A 80 -8.42 -13.14 26.37
CA VAL A 80 -8.57 -13.78 25.06
C VAL A 80 -7.28 -13.81 24.24
N SER A 81 -6.27 -13.04 24.65
CA SER A 81 -4.97 -12.98 23.98
C SER A 81 -3.94 -13.84 24.72
N ALA A 82 -3.05 -14.49 23.96
CA ALA A 82 -1.92 -15.23 24.52
C ALA A 82 -0.88 -14.32 25.21
N PHE A 83 -0.88 -13.02 24.86
CA PHE A 83 0.05 -12.02 25.39
C PHE A 83 -0.70 -10.83 26.00
N PRO A 84 -0.14 -10.19 27.03
CA PRO A 84 -0.74 -9.00 27.62
C PRO A 84 -0.57 -7.77 26.71
N ARG A 85 -1.37 -6.72 26.94
CA ARG A 85 -1.39 -5.51 26.10
C ARG A 85 -0.06 -4.75 26.04
N GLU A 86 0.77 -4.88 27.07
CA GLU A 86 2.09 -4.22 27.15
C GLU A 86 3.03 -4.67 26.06
N VAL A 87 2.82 -5.87 25.52
CA VAL A 87 3.63 -6.42 24.41
C VAL A 87 3.53 -5.56 23.15
N THR A 88 2.40 -4.90 22.91
CA THR A 88 2.23 -4.02 21.74
C THR A 88 3.31 -2.92 21.71
N ALA A 89 3.52 -2.22 22.82
CA ALA A 89 4.54 -1.18 22.92
C ALA A 89 5.96 -1.75 22.74
N GLN A 90 6.23 -2.92 23.27
CA GLN A 90 7.52 -3.61 23.11
C GLN A 90 7.76 -4.00 21.65
N MET A 91 6.73 -4.48 20.96
CA MET A 91 6.82 -4.82 19.53
C MET A 91 7.06 -3.58 18.67
N VAL A 92 6.38 -2.46 18.95
CA VAL A 92 6.63 -1.19 18.25
C VAL A 92 8.07 -0.73 18.43
N ALA A 93 8.61 -0.84 19.64
CA ALA A 93 10.01 -0.49 19.92
C ALA A 93 11.02 -1.43 19.24
N ASN A 94 10.58 -2.63 18.86
CA ASN A 94 11.42 -3.63 18.19
C ASN A 94 11.49 -3.46 16.67
N PHE A 95 10.54 -2.76 16.08
CA PHE A 95 10.51 -2.42 14.65
C PHE A 95 11.39 -1.21 14.33
#